data_f133cad9a01d17c4d140ec31bc840591
#
_entry.id   f133cad9a01d17c4d140ec31bc840591
#
_cell.length_a   1.000
_cell.length_b   1.000
_cell.length_c   1.000
_cell.angle_alpha   90.00
_cell.angle_beta   90.00
_cell.angle_gamma   90.00
#
_symmetry.space_group_name_H-M   'P 1'
#
loop_
_entity.id
_entity.type
_entity.pdbx_description
1 polymer ?
#
loop_
_entity_poly.entity_id
_entity_poly.type
_entity_poly.pdbx_seq_one_letter_code
_entity_poly.pdbx_strand_id
1 'polypeptide(L)'
;MKRIIEIWPNVYQVGGSHLSHPDDCCVYLVIGAQASALIDTGAGESPEQLVDNMIHSGIDIGAIKFIIATHGHIDHIGGLKALQTRLHAQVVAHQLELPAIQEGLAHLTAADWYGVNYQPVKVDKVQRGKMDTIQLGNLELVMVHTPGHTRGGISVYVDVGDVRVLFGQDIHGPFNQQWGSDMKQWRKSMEALLDLKADILCEGHFGIYQPAAAVRQYIESYLRRY
;
A
#
# COMPACT_ATOMS: atom_id res chain seq x y z
N MET A 1 -0.30 0.85 25.13
CA MET A 1 -0.09 -0.09 24.01
C MET A 1 0.73 0.61 22.94
N LYS A 2 1.58 -0.11 22.18
CA LYS A 2 2.26 0.45 21.02
C LYS A 2 1.17 0.80 20.00
N ARG A 3 1.17 2.04 19.51
CA ARG A 3 0.20 2.54 18.52
C ARG A 3 0.70 2.42 17.08
N ILE A 4 2.00 2.16 16.92
CA ILE A 4 2.67 1.88 15.65
C ILE A 4 3.73 0.80 15.86
N ILE A 5 4.15 0.17 14.78
CA ILE A 5 5.23 -0.83 14.77
C ILE A 5 6.37 -0.28 13.92
N GLU A 6 7.54 -0.06 14.52
CA GLU A 6 8.75 0.21 13.75
C GLU A 6 9.24 -1.10 13.13
N ILE A 7 9.34 -1.12 11.80
CA ILE A 7 9.75 -2.27 10.99
C ILE A 7 11.25 -2.21 10.73
N TRP A 8 11.69 -1.03 10.32
CA TRP A 8 13.08 -0.68 10.04
C TRP A 8 13.24 0.83 10.28
N PRO A 9 14.45 1.36 10.49
CA PRO A 9 14.62 2.82 10.64
C PRO A 9 13.90 3.59 9.54
N ASN A 10 13.03 4.53 9.92
CA ASN A 10 12.17 5.33 9.03
C ASN A 10 11.03 4.59 8.32
N VAL A 11 10.78 3.32 8.64
CA VAL A 11 9.68 2.52 8.07
C VAL A 11 8.81 1.98 9.19
N TYR A 12 7.52 2.30 9.15
CA TYR A 12 6.55 2.00 10.20
C TYR A 12 5.27 1.38 9.64
N GLN A 13 4.65 0.49 10.41
CA GLN A 13 3.24 0.17 10.26
C GLN A 13 2.43 1.04 11.22
N VAL A 14 1.48 1.81 10.68
CA VAL A 14 0.69 2.80 11.43
C VAL A 14 -0.78 2.43 11.52
N GLY A 15 -1.25 1.50 10.68
CA GLY A 15 -2.60 0.96 10.66
C GLY A 15 -2.65 -0.52 10.30
N GLY A 16 -3.85 -1.08 10.38
CA GLY A 16 -4.14 -2.49 10.12
C GLY A 16 -5.11 -3.05 11.15
N SER A 17 -5.53 -4.31 10.97
CA SER A 17 -6.60 -4.96 11.71
C SER A 17 -6.45 -4.89 13.25
N HIS A 18 -5.25 -4.77 13.78
CA HIS A 18 -4.97 -4.68 15.21
C HIS A 18 -4.52 -3.30 15.69
N LEU A 19 -4.33 -2.34 14.77
CA LEU A 19 -3.81 -1.00 15.07
C LEU A 19 -4.85 0.10 14.87
N SER A 20 -5.74 -0.05 13.87
CA SER A 20 -6.74 0.96 13.54
C SER A 20 -8.15 0.40 13.46
N HIS A 21 -8.48 -0.47 12.51
CA HIS A 21 -9.79 -1.09 12.39
C HIS A 21 -9.68 -2.52 11.86
N PRO A 22 -10.54 -3.48 12.28
CA PRO A 22 -10.48 -4.87 11.82
C PRO A 22 -10.51 -5.05 10.31
N ASP A 23 -11.18 -4.17 9.58
CA ASP A 23 -11.32 -4.21 8.13
C ASP A 23 -10.20 -3.48 7.38
N ASP A 24 -9.27 -2.82 8.10
CA ASP A 24 -8.16 -2.13 7.46
C ASP A 24 -7.10 -3.11 6.96
N CYS A 25 -6.61 -2.89 5.75
CA CYS A 25 -5.31 -3.42 5.33
C CYS A 25 -4.19 -2.86 6.22
N CYS A 26 -3.01 -3.44 6.16
CA CYS A 26 -1.83 -2.86 6.78
C CYS A 26 -1.46 -1.53 6.10
N VAL A 27 -1.45 -0.46 6.88
CA VAL A 27 -1.07 0.88 6.40
C VAL A 27 0.35 1.18 6.85
N TYR A 28 1.20 1.57 5.90
CA TYR A 28 2.61 1.81 6.17
C TYR A 28 3.00 3.27 5.98
N LEU A 29 4.03 3.70 6.69
CA LEU A 29 4.61 5.04 6.60
C LEU A 29 6.12 4.94 6.37
N VAL A 30 6.62 5.72 5.41
CA VAL A 30 8.05 5.92 5.18
C VAL A 30 8.39 7.38 5.43
N ILE A 31 9.38 7.63 6.30
CA ILE A 31 9.80 8.96 6.71
C ILE A 31 11.14 9.29 6.05
N GLY A 32 11.15 10.28 5.17
CA GLY A 32 12.36 10.83 4.59
C GLY A 32 12.75 12.16 5.21
N ALA A 33 13.92 12.69 4.84
CA ALA A 33 14.46 13.93 5.40
C ALA A 33 13.68 15.20 4.98
N GLN A 34 12.93 15.16 3.87
CA GLN A 34 12.20 16.33 3.34
C GLN A 34 10.69 16.10 3.28
N ALA A 35 10.27 14.85 3.13
CA ALA A 35 8.87 14.46 3.05
C ALA A 35 8.69 13.03 3.55
N SER A 36 7.45 12.69 3.91
CA SER A 36 7.02 11.34 4.24
C SER A 36 5.92 10.88 3.29
N ALA A 37 5.79 9.57 3.13
CA ALA A 37 4.74 8.95 2.33
C ALA A 37 3.99 7.89 3.12
N LEU A 38 2.66 7.96 3.05
CA LEU A 38 1.77 6.92 3.52
C LEU A 38 1.52 5.92 2.37
N ILE A 39 1.48 4.65 2.66
CA ILE A 39 1.15 3.58 1.71
C ILE A 39 -0.16 2.96 2.18
N ASP A 40 -1.21 3.15 1.38
CA ASP A 40 -2.61 2.85 1.62
C ASP A 40 -3.23 3.62 2.81
N THR A 41 -4.53 3.38 3.09
CA THR A 41 -5.32 4.23 3.99
C THR A 41 -6.35 3.48 4.82
N GLY A 42 -6.43 2.16 4.71
CA GLY A 42 -7.45 1.37 5.36
C GLY A 42 -8.84 1.48 4.71
N ALA A 43 -9.83 0.84 5.32
CA ALA A 43 -11.21 0.75 4.85
C ALA A 43 -12.01 2.06 5.00
N GLY A 44 -11.46 3.03 5.73
CA GLY A 44 -12.09 4.33 5.91
C GLY A 44 -13.04 4.44 7.11
N GLU A 45 -13.14 3.40 7.92
CA GLU A 45 -13.95 3.40 9.13
C GLU A 45 -13.28 4.15 10.30
N SER A 46 -11.96 4.27 10.31
CA SER A 46 -11.19 4.86 11.40
C SER A 46 -9.99 5.68 10.95
N PRO A 47 -10.13 6.63 10.00
CA PRO A 47 -9.00 7.43 9.51
C PRO A 47 -8.37 8.30 10.62
N GLU A 48 -9.16 8.76 11.58
CA GLU A 48 -8.67 9.50 12.74
C GLU A 48 -7.78 8.64 13.64
N GLN A 49 -8.06 7.36 13.77
CA GLN A 49 -7.21 6.46 14.56
C GLN A 49 -5.82 6.32 13.94
N LEU A 50 -5.71 6.29 12.59
CA LEU A 50 -4.42 6.32 11.89
C LEU A 50 -3.63 7.59 12.22
N VAL A 51 -4.29 8.75 12.15
CA VAL A 51 -3.69 10.05 12.49
C VAL A 51 -3.26 10.08 13.96
N ASP A 52 -4.10 9.62 14.86
CA ASP A 52 -3.82 9.56 16.29
C ASP A 52 -2.66 8.64 16.62
N ASN A 53 -2.57 7.48 15.96
CA ASN A 53 -1.44 6.57 16.12
C ASN A 53 -0.11 7.24 15.77
N MET A 54 -0.08 7.98 14.66
CA MET A 54 1.10 8.72 14.23
C MET A 54 1.46 9.85 15.19
N ILE A 55 0.51 10.72 15.53
CA ILE A 55 0.72 11.87 16.45
C ILE A 55 1.21 11.40 17.81
N HIS A 56 0.56 10.42 18.42
CA HIS A 56 0.93 9.92 19.74
C HIS A 56 2.27 9.18 19.76
N SER A 57 2.77 8.81 18.58
CA SER A 57 4.11 8.22 18.42
C SER A 57 5.17 9.26 18.06
N GLY A 58 4.82 10.56 18.07
CA GLY A 58 5.74 11.67 17.82
C GLY A 58 6.04 11.92 16.32
N ILE A 59 5.24 11.35 15.42
CA ILE A 59 5.41 11.56 13.98
C ILE A 59 4.84 12.93 13.59
N ASP A 60 5.62 13.70 12.84
CA ASP A 60 5.15 14.93 12.21
C ASP A 60 4.26 14.59 11.00
N ILE A 61 2.95 14.60 11.21
CA ILE A 61 1.98 14.37 10.14
C ILE A 61 2.00 15.46 9.07
N GLY A 62 2.50 16.67 9.38
CA GLY A 62 2.67 17.75 8.42
C GLY A 62 3.76 17.50 7.40
N ALA A 63 4.68 16.56 7.67
CA ALA A 63 5.71 16.09 6.73
C ALA A 63 5.17 15.06 5.72
N ILE A 64 3.98 14.49 5.92
CA ILE A 64 3.37 13.52 4.99
C ILE A 64 2.86 14.28 3.77
N LYS A 65 3.54 14.13 2.64
CA LYS A 65 3.23 14.82 1.38
C LYS A 65 2.60 13.93 0.32
N PHE A 66 2.70 12.62 0.50
CA PHE A 66 2.20 11.64 -0.46
C PHE A 66 1.39 10.56 0.25
N ILE A 67 0.31 10.12 -0.42
CA ILE A 67 -0.44 8.93 -0.11
C ILE A 67 -0.41 8.07 -1.36
N ILE A 68 0.25 6.91 -1.29
CA ILE A 68 0.34 5.97 -2.40
C ILE A 68 -0.79 4.96 -2.24
N ALA A 69 -1.77 4.98 -3.14
CA ALA A 69 -2.79 3.94 -3.23
C ALA A 69 -2.24 2.80 -4.08
N THR A 70 -2.00 1.65 -3.48
CA THR A 70 -1.39 0.51 -4.16
C THR A 70 -2.32 -0.12 -5.18
N HIS A 71 -3.60 -0.18 -4.87
CA HIS A 71 -4.68 -0.60 -5.76
C HIS A 71 -6.04 -0.09 -5.26
N GLY A 72 -7.11 -0.35 -6.02
CA GLY A 72 -8.40 0.29 -5.85
C GLY A 72 -9.37 -0.41 -4.89
N HIS A 73 -9.00 -1.43 -4.11
CA HIS A 73 -9.92 -2.05 -3.17
C HIS A 73 -10.17 -1.17 -1.94
N ILE A 74 -11.39 -1.27 -1.43
CA ILE A 74 -11.93 -0.36 -0.40
C ILE A 74 -11.10 -0.37 0.89
N ASP A 75 -10.61 -1.51 1.30
CA ASP A 75 -9.80 -1.70 2.50
C ASP A 75 -8.40 -1.08 2.40
N HIS A 76 -8.00 -0.66 1.19
CA HIS A 76 -6.77 0.11 0.90
C HIS A 76 -7.05 1.60 0.67
N ILE A 77 -8.19 1.93 0.05
CA ILE A 77 -8.48 3.30 -0.40
C ILE A 77 -9.61 3.99 0.36
N GLY A 78 -10.30 3.29 1.26
CA GLY A 78 -11.47 3.83 1.96
C GLY A 78 -11.19 5.12 2.73
N GLY A 79 -10.02 5.22 3.33
CA GLY A 79 -9.57 6.39 4.08
C GLY A 79 -8.99 7.54 3.23
N LEU A 80 -8.84 7.37 1.89
CA LEU A 80 -8.16 8.35 1.02
C LEU A 80 -8.73 9.76 1.15
N LYS A 81 -10.07 9.91 1.11
CA LYS A 81 -10.72 11.22 1.15
C LYS A 81 -10.44 11.95 2.46
N ALA A 82 -10.57 11.26 3.57
CA ALA A 82 -10.35 11.82 4.90
C ALA A 82 -8.87 12.19 5.11
N LEU A 83 -7.97 11.26 4.78
CA LEU A 83 -6.53 11.45 4.99
C LEU A 83 -5.94 12.47 4.01
N GLN A 84 -6.35 12.48 2.72
CA GLN A 84 -5.94 13.53 1.78
C GLN A 84 -6.30 14.93 2.32
N THR A 85 -7.53 15.07 2.81
CA THR A 85 -8.01 16.37 3.37
C THR A 85 -7.24 16.72 4.64
N ARG A 86 -7.04 15.77 5.55
CA ARG A 86 -6.41 15.99 6.86
C ARG A 86 -4.92 16.28 6.77
N LEU A 87 -4.23 15.62 5.84
CA LEU A 87 -2.76 15.70 5.68
C LEU A 87 -2.35 16.71 4.60
N HIS A 88 -3.27 17.18 3.77
CA HIS A 88 -2.97 17.98 2.56
C HIS A 88 -1.95 17.30 1.66
N ALA A 89 -2.02 15.97 1.54
CA ALA A 89 -1.10 15.14 0.79
C ALA A 89 -1.60 14.88 -0.63
N GLN A 90 -0.66 14.68 -1.56
CA GLN A 90 -0.95 14.27 -2.93
C GLN A 90 -1.25 12.77 -2.99
N VAL A 91 -2.34 12.40 -3.64
CA VAL A 91 -2.68 11.00 -3.92
C VAL A 91 -1.94 10.53 -5.17
N VAL A 92 -1.28 9.39 -5.06
CA VAL A 92 -0.51 8.75 -6.13
C VAL A 92 -1.09 7.37 -6.41
N ALA A 93 -1.32 7.03 -7.67
CA ALA A 93 -1.80 5.71 -8.08
C ALA A 93 -1.42 5.40 -9.52
N HIS A 94 -1.52 4.12 -9.91
CA HIS A 94 -1.36 3.73 -11.30
C HIS A 94 -2.59 4.09 -12.14
N GLN A 95 -2.39 4.45 -13.43
CA GLN A 95 -3.47 4.88 -14.33
C GLN A 95 -4.63 3.88 -14.44
N LEU A 96 -4.38 2.59 -14.30
CA LEU A 96 -5.40 1.55 -14.43
C LEU A 96 -6.29 1.41 -13.18
N GLU A 97 -5.93 2.09 -12.07
CA GLU A 97 -6.76 2.17 -10.86
C GLU A 97 -7.65 3.42 -10.83
N LEU A 98 -7.51 4.35 -11.77
CA LEU A 98 -8.32 5.58 -11.80
C LEU A 98 -9.84 5.30 -11.86
N PRO A 99 -10.34 4.28 -12.59
CA PRO A 99 -11.77 3.96 -12.56
C PRO A 99 -12.29 3.56 -11.17
N ALA A 100 -11.48 2.86 -10.37
CA ALA A 100 -11.81 2.55 -8.98
C ALA A 100 -11.71 3.81 -8.10
N ILE A 101 -10.60 4.56 -8.20
CA ILE A 101 -10.26 5.62 -7.24
C ILE A 101 -10.97 6.94 -7.57
N GLN A 102 -10.99 7.37 -8.84
CA GLN A 102 -11.55 8.68 -9.24
C GLN A 102 -13.01 8.61 -9.64
N GLU A 103 -13.45 7.48 -10.20
CA GLU A 103 -14.82 7.30 -10.67
C GLU A 103 -15.67 6.52 -9.66
N GLY A 104 -15.02 5.83 -8.70
CA GLY A 104 -15.67 5.09 -7.64
C GLY A 104 -16.50 3.91 -8.14
N LEU A 105 -16.06 3.24 -9.22
CA LEU A 105 -16.79 2.11 -9.78
C LEU A 105 -16.86 0.95 -8.79
N ALA A 106 -18.04 0.73 -8.19
CA ALA A 106 -18.25 -0.18 -7.07
C ALA A 106 -17.75 -1.61 -7.33
N HIS A 107 -17.92 -2.12 -8.56
CA HIS A 107 -17.45 -3.45 -8.92
C HIS A 107 -15.91 -3.57 -8.95
N LEU A 108 -15.16 -2.46 -8.98
CA LEU A 108 -13.69 -2.44 -8.93
C LEU A 108 -13.16 -2.22 -7.52
N THR A 109 -13.96 -1.59 -6.64
CA THR A 109 -13.51 -1.26 -5.28
C THR A 109 -13.76 -2.38 -4.27
N ALA A 110 -14.53 -3.40 -4.63
CA ALA A 110 -15.02 -4.42 -3.68
C ALA A 110 -15.77 -3.82 -2.46
N ALA A 111 -16.23 -2.56 -2.54
CA ALA A 111 -16.90 -1.87 -1.44
C ALA A 111 -18.16 -2.58 -0.93
N ASP A 112 -18.88 -3.27 -1.83
CA ASP A 112 -20.06 -4.06 -1.50
C ASP A 112 -19.76 -5.21 -0.52
N TRP A 113 -18.54 -5.73 -0.50
CA TRP A 113 -18.12 -6.80 0.42
C TRP A 113 -18.03 -6.33 1.87
N TYR A 114 -17.73 -5.03 2.04
CA TYR A 114 -17.58 -4.38 3.34
C TYR A 114 -18.84 -3.61 3.76
N GLY A 115 -19.81 -3.45 2.85
CA GLY A 115 -21.03 -2.68 3.11
C GLY A 115 -20.78 -1.18 3.27
N VAL A 116 -19.69 -0.66 2.71
CA VAL A 116 -19.29 0.76 2.82
C VAL A 116 -19.44 1.49 1.50
N ASN A 117 -19.64 2.82 1.58
CA ASN A 117 -19.71 3.68 0.41
C ASN A 117 -18.37 4.37 0.20
N TYR A 118 -17.69 4.07 -0.89
CA TYR A 118 -16.46 4.75 -1.26
C TYR A 118 -16.72 6.19 -1.69
N GLN A 119 -15.88 7.12 -1.23
CA GLN A 119 -15.89 8.52 -1.65
C GLN A 119 -14.74 8.77 -2.64
N PRO A 120 -15.01 8.95 -3.94
CA PRO A 120 -13.99 9.18 -4.95
C PRO A 120 -13.08 10.36 -4.64
N VAL A 121 -11.81 10.23 -4.98
CA VAL A 121 -10.81 11.28 -4.82
C VAL A 121 -10.04 11.47 -6.12
N LYS A 122 -9.59 12.70 -6.36
CA LYS A 122 -8.68 12.99 -7.45
C LYS A 122 -7.30 12.40 -7.16
N VAL A 123 -6.74 11.69 -8.11
CA VAL A 123 -5.34 11.26 -8.10
C VAL A 123 -4.49 12.40 -8.67
N ASP A 124 -3.53 12.90 -7.87
CA ASP A 124 -2.70 14.05 -8.22
C ASP A 124 -1.48 13.66 -9.06
N LYS A 125 -0.86 12.52 -8.76
CA LYS A 125 0.26 11.96 -9.52
C LYS A 125 -0.10 10.57 -10.05
N VAL A 126 -0.12 10.43 -11.37
CA VAL A 126 -0.53 9.19 -12.06
C VAL A 126 0.69 8.47 -12.62
N GLN A 127 1.00 7.29 -12.09
CA GLN A 127 1.98 6.38 -12.70
C GLN A 127 1.40 5.80 -14.00
N ARG A 128 2.17 5.87 -15.09
CA ARG A 128 1.75 5.39 -16.42
C ARG A 128 2.62 4.27 -16.97
N GLY A 129 3.77 4.05 -16.39
CA GLY A 129 4.76 3.08 -16.84
C GLY A 129 4.92 1.91 -15.89
N LYS A 130 5.87 1.04 -16.20
CA LYS A 130 6.22 -0.10 -15.34
C LYS A 130 6.82 0.31 -14.01
N MET A 131 7.52 1.44 -13.97
CA MET A 131 8.13 2.00 -12.76
C MET A 131 7.97 3.52 -12.74
N ASP A 132 7.86 4.07 -11.53
CA ASP A 132 7.92 5.52 -11.24
C ASP A 132 8.54 5.70 -9.84
N THR A 133 8.96 6.93 -9.49
CA THR A 133 9.60 7.18 -8.20
C THR A 133 9.04 8.41 -7.49
N ILE A 134 9.18 8.40 -6.16
CA ILE A 134 8.89 9.55 -5.30
C ILE A 134 10.11 9.81 -4.43
N GLN A 135 10.63 11.03 -4.49
CA GLN A 135 11.73 11.48 -3.66
C GLN A 135 11.22 11.99 -2.31
N LEU A 136 11.79 11.50 -1.22
CA LEU A 136 11.51 11.93 0.14
C LEU A 136 12.69 12.69 0.78
N GLY A 137 13.63 13.12 -0.04
CA GLY A 137 14.88 13.74 0.36
C GLY A 137 16.04 12.74 0.28
N ASN A 138 16.36 12.11 1.40
CA ASN A 138 17.42 11.08 1.46
C ASN A 138 16.94 9.66 1.09
N LEU A 139 15.67 9.46 0.88
CA LEU A 139 15.07 8.18 0.48
C LEU A 139 14.29 8.34 -0.83
N GLU A 140 14.34 7.32 -1.66
CA GLU A 140 13.55 7.20 -2.88
C GLU A 140 12.59 6.01 -2.76
N LEU A 141 11.29 6.26 -2.88
CA LEU A 141 10.30 5.21 -3.05
C LEU A 141 10.21 4.84 -4.52
N VAL A 142 10.38 3.58 -4.83
CA VAL A 142 10.22 3.06 -6.19
C VAL A 142 8.90 2.28 -6.28
N MET A 143 8.01 2.76 -7.14
CA MET A 143 6.72 2.12 -7.41
C MET A 143 6.83 1.23 -8.63
N VAL A 144 6.55 -0.05 -8.49
CA VAL A 144 6.61 -1.06 -9.54
C VAL A 144 5.20 -1.50 -9.89
N HIS A 145 4.81 -1.40 -11.16
CA HIS A 145 3.53 -1.94 -11.63
C HIS A 145 3.56 -3.47 -11.57
N THR A 146 2.74 -4.02 -10.70
CA THR A 146 2.62 -5.46 -10.41
C THR A 146 1.16 -5.93 -10.58
N PRO A 147 0.67 -5.93 -11.85
CA PRO A 147 -0.71 -6.31 -12.14
C PRO A 147 -0.97 -7.77 -11.83
N GLY A 148 -2.23 -8.07 -11.55
CA GLY A 148 -2.70 -9.44 -11.39
C GLY A 148 -3.76 -9.62 -10.33
N HIS A 149 -3.61 -9.04 -9.15
CA HIS A 149 -4.69 -8.92 -8.17
C HIS A 149 -5.74 -7.91 -8.67
N THR A 150 -5.29 -6.72 -9.04
CA THR A 150 -6.01 -5.75 -9.87
C THR A 150 -5.22 -5.43 -11.14
N ARG A 151 -5.81 -4.65 -12.06
CA ARG A 151 -5.15 -4.27 -13.32
C ARG A 151 -3.99 -3.30 -13.12
N GLY A 152 -4.12 -2.40 -12.17
CA GLY A 152 -3.18 -1.32 -11.91
C GLY A 152 -2.41 -1.48 -10.59
N GLY A 153 -2.48 -2.64 -9.97
CA GLY A 153 -1.78 -2.88 -8.70
C GLY A 153 -0.31 -2.51 -8.79
N ILE A 154 0.19 -1.83 -7.77
CA ILE A 154 1.60 -1.49 -7.63
C ILE A 154 2.15 -2.03 -6.32
N SER A 155 3.37 -2.51 -6.37
CA SER A 155 4.20 -2.74 -5.18
C SER A 155 5.19 -1.58 -5.06
N VAL A 156 5.59 -1.27 -3.83
CA VAL A 156 6.52 -0.17 -3.56
C VAL A 156 7.73 -0.72 -2.83
N TYR A 157 8.93 -0.24 -3.13
CA TYR A 157 10.08 -0.54 -2.29
C TYR A 157 10.89 0.71 -1.96
N VAL A 158 11.66 0.61 -0.89
CA VAL A 158 12.63 1.61 -0.45
C VAL A 158 13.90 0.93 0.01
N ASP A 159 15.04 1.49 -0.34
CA ASP A 159 16.34 1.08 0.20
C ASP A 159 16.71 2.01 1.37
N VAL A 160 16.89 1.44 2.56
CA VAL A 160 17.31 2.18 3.77
C VAL A 160 18.63 1.59 4.24
N GLY A 161 19.72 2.25 3.90
CA GLY A 161 21.06 1.67 3.98
C GLY A 161 21.18 0.49 3.02
N ASP A 162 21.65 -0.65 3.53
CA ASP A 162 21.81 -1.87 2.74
C ASP A 162 20.57 -2.79 2.77
N VAL A 163 19.44 -2.32 3.35
CA VAL A 163 18.22 -3.11 3.52
C VAL A 163 17.13 -2.62 2.58
N ARG A 164 16.60 -3.53 1.76
CA ARG A 164 15.43 -3.28 0.90
C ARG A 164 14.14 -3.71 1.59
N VAL A 165 13.24 -2.75 1.83
CA VAL A 165 11.90 -2.97 2.32
C VAL A 165 10.90 -2.91 1.16
N LEU A 166 10.18 -4.00 0.95
CA LEU A 166 9.15 -4.14 -0.08
C LEU A 166 7.76 -4.10 0.56
N PHE A 167 6.90 -3.24 0.06
CA PHE A 167 5.46 -3.19 0.35
C PHE A 167 4.76 -3.92 -0.79
N GLY A 168 4.46 -5.20 -0.57
CA GLY A 168 4.00 -6.11 -1.61
C GLY A 168 2.50 -6.08 -1.83
N GLN A 169 1.77 -5.54 -0.84
CA GLN A 169 0.31 -5.53 -0.77
C GLN A 169 -0.31 -6.92 -1.02
N ASP A 170 -1.41 -7.06 -1.73
CA ASP A 170 -2.20 -8.28 -1.79
C ASP A 170 -1.59 -9.38 -2.67
N ILE A 171 -0.37 -9.83 -2.28
CA ILE A 171 0.29 -10.98 -2.89
C ILE A 171 -0.60 -12.24 -2.78
N HIS A 172 -1.32 -12.37 -1.68
CA HIS A 172 -2.13 -13.55 -1.34
C HIS A 172 -3.41 -13.68 -2.17
N GLY A 173 -3.90 -12.63 -2.83
CA GLY A 173 -5.25 -12.54 -3.39
C GLY A 173 -6.25 -11.96 -2.38
N PRO A 174 -7.56 -12.20 -2.48
CA PRO A 174 -8.23 -13.09 -3.46
C PRO A 174 -8.20 -12.56 -4.89
N PHE A 175 -8.61 -13.40 -5.85
CA PHE A 175 -8.67 -13.03 -7.27
C PHE A 175 -10.10 -13.10 -7.78
N ASN A 176 -10.56 -12.03 -8.45
CA ASN A 176 -11.89 -11.95 -9.03
C ASN A 176 -11.83 -11.26 -10.40
N GLN A 177 -12.42 -11.88 -11.42
CA GLN A 177 -12.46 -11.31 -12.78
C GLN A 177 -13.17 -9.95 -12.84
N GLN A 178 -14.12 -9.68 -11.95
CA GLN A 178 -14.81 -8.39 -11.87
C GLN A 178 -13.87 -7.24 -11.49
N TRP A 179 -12.83 -7.51 -10.69
CA TRP A 179 -11.78 -6.55 -10.34
C TRP A 179 -10.70 -6.44 -11.42
N GLY A 180 -10.80 -7.27 -12.46
CA GLY A 180 -9.81 -7.37 -13.51
C GLY A 180 -8.60 -8.22 -13.13
N SER A 181 -8.77 -9.14 -12.18
CA SER A 181 -7.70 -10.07 -11.79
C SER A 181 -7.26 -10.94 -12.96
N ASP A 182 -5.94 -11.14 -13.09
CA ASP A 182 -5.30 -11.94 -14.13
C ASP A 182 -4.15 -12.76 -13.51
N MET A 183 -4.37 -14.05 -13.37
CA MET A 183 -3.41 -14.97 -12.74
C MET A 183 -2.10 -15.08 -13.52
N LYS A 184 -2.14 -14.91 -14.85
CA LYS A 184 -0.93 -14.94 -15.68
C LYS A 184 -0.07 -13.70 -15.44
N GLN A 185 -0.69 -12.55 -15.31
CA GLN A 185 0.02 -11.31 -14.96
C GLN A 185 0.51 -11.36 -13.52
N TRP A 186 -0.33 -11.85 -12.58
CA TRP A 186 0.05 -12.00 -11.19
C TRP A 186 1.32 -12.86 -11.03
N ARG A 187 1.41 -14.02 -11.68
CA ARG A 187 2.61 -14.87 -11.62
C ARG A 187 3.86 -14.12 -12.08
N LYS A 188 3.77 -13.38 -13.19
CA LYS A 188 4.90 -12.56 -13.70
C LYS A 188 5.28 -11.46 -12.70
N SER A 189 4.28 -10.86 -12.05
CA SER A 189 4.50 -9.86 -11.01
C SER A 189 5.23 -10.47 -9.81
N MET A 190 4.84 -11.66 -9.37
CA MET A 190 5.52 -12.36 -8.27
C MET A 190 6.97 -12.74 -8.61
N GLU A 191 7.23 -13.18 -9.84
CA GLU A 191 8.59 -13.43 -10.33
C GLU A 191 9.42 -12.14 -10.29
N ALA A 192 8.85 -11.02 -10.76
CA ALA A 192 9.52 -9.71 -10.69
C ALA A 192 9.78 -9.25 -9.25
N LEU A 193 8.87 -9.50 -8.30
CA LEU A 193 9.09 -9.20 -6.89
C LEU A 193 10.22 -10.05 -6.28
N LEU A 194 10.35 -11.32 -6.67
CA LEU A 194 11.47 -12.17 -6.25
C LEU A 194 12.81 -11.64 -6.76
N ASP A 195 12.84 -11.08 -7.97
CA ASP A 195 14.05 -10.48 -8.55
C ASP A 195 14.52 -9.21 -7.84
N LEU A 196 13.62 -8.52 -7.11
CA LEU A 196 13.96 -7.37 -6.27
C LEU A 196 14.85 -7.77 -5.08
N LYS A 197 14.86 -9.04 -4.67
CA LYS A 197 15.65 -9.57 -3.54
C LYS A 197 15.47 -8.76 -2.25
N ALA A 198 14.21 -8.45 -1.92
CA ALA A 198 13.90 -7.68 -0.73
C ALA A 198 14.29 -8.43 0.55
N ASP A 199 14.79 -7.68 1.53
CA ASP A 199 15.16 -8.19 2.85
C ASP A 199 13.97 -8.29 3.78
N ILE A 200 13.01 -7.36 3.61
CA ILE A 200 11.78 -7.26 4.38
C ILE A 200 10.61 -7.13 3.42
N LEU A 201 9.57 -7.91 3.65
CA LEU A 201 8.28 -7.78 2.98
C LEU A 201 7.24 -7.31 3.99
N CYS A 202 6.60 -6.19 3.69
CA CYS A 202 5.42 -5.65 4.33
C CYS A 202 4.21 -6.03 3.47
N GLU A 203 3.44 -6.99 3.92
CA GLU A 203 2.29 -7.53 3.20
C GLU A 203 1.00 -6.78 3.57
N GLY A 204 -0.03 -6.82 2.71
CA GLY A 204 -1.25 -6.04 2.89
C GLY A 204 -2.09 -6.46 4.09
N HIS A 205 -2.07 -7.75 4.48
CA HIS A 205 -2.94 -8.29 5.54
C HIS A 205 -2.24 -9.23 6.51
N PHE A 206 -1.24 -9.99 6.05
CA PHE A 206 -0.70 -11.12 6.79
C PHE A 206 0.63 -10.85 7.48
N GLY A 207 1.02 -9.57 7.57
CA GLY A 207 2.12 -9.14 8.42
C GLY A 207 3.43 -8.88 7.69
N ILE A 208 4.52 -9.00 8.45
CA ILE A 208 5.86 -8.61 8.02
C ILE A 208 6.75 -9.85 7.99
N TYR A 209 7.42 -10.08 6.87
CA TYR A 209 8.29 -11.22 6.64
C TYR A 209 9.74 -10.76 6.52
N GLN A 210 10.60 -11.34 7.32
CA GLN A 210 12.05 -11.14 7.31
C GLN A 210 12.76 -12.34 7.95
N PRO A 211 14.02 -12.66 7.58
CA PRO A 211 14.87 -12.00 6.59
C PRO A 211 14.50 -12.38 5.13
N ALA A 212 15.32 -11.98 4.14
CA ALA A 212 15.10 -12.22 2.71
C ALA A 212 14.68 -13.67 2.35
N ALA A 213 15.16 -14.67 3.08
CA ALA A 213 14.75 -16.06 2.89
C ALA A 213 13.25 -16.28 3.20
N ALA A 214 12.72 -15.62 4.24
CA ALA A 214 11.30 -15.69 4.57
C ALA A 214 10.44 -14.92 3.55
N VAL A 215 10.93 -13.79 3.03
CA VAL A 215 10.29 -13.04 1.93
C VAL A 215 10.12 -13.94 0.71
N ARG A 216 11.22 -14.57 0.27
CA ARG A 216 11.22 -15.53 -0.84
C ARG A 216 10.24 -16.68 -0.59
N GLN A 217 10.32 -17.31 0.58
CA GLN A 217 9.46 -18.43 0.93
C GLN A 217 7.97 -18.05 0.90
N TYR A 218 7.62 -16.86 1.36
CA TYR A 218 6.26 -16.35 1.33
C TYR A 218 5.75 -16.24 -0.10
N ILE A 219 6.45 -15.51 -0.98
CA ILE A 219 6.05 -15.31 -2.37
C ILE A 219 6.00 -16.64 -3.12
N GLU A 220 7.01 -17.50 -2.99
CA GLU A 220 7.05 -18.83 -3.63
C GLU A 220 5.93 -19.75 -3.13
N SER A 221 5.48 -19.60 -1.87
CA SER A 221 4.36 -20.40 -1.33
C SER A 221 3.07 -20.12 -2.10
N TYR A 222 2.81 -18.85 -2.42
CA TYR A 222 1.64 -18.46 -3.22
C TYR A 222 1.81 -18.80 -4.71
N LEU A 223 3.01 -18.67 -5.27
CA LEU A 223 3.29 -19.15 -6.63
C LEU A 223 3.07 -20.66 -6.82
N ARG A 224 3.27 -21.46 -5.76
CA ARG A 224 2.95 -22.91 -5.77
C ARG A 224 1.47 -23.20 -5.58
N ARG A 225 0.74 -22.29 -4.89
CA ARG A 225 -0.68 -22.47 -4.59
C ARG A 225 -1.58 -22.15 -5.78
N TYR A 226 -1.19 -21.15 -6.56
CA TYR A 226 -1.91 -20.63 -7.71
C TYR A 226 -1.15 -20.85 -9.01
#